data_b8a5f31ef561f92bb41733708ee6928f
#
_entry.id   b8a5f31ef561f92bb41733708ee6928f
#
_cell.length_a   1.000
_cell.length_b   1.000
_cell.length_c   1.000
_cell.angle_alpha   90.00
_cell.angle_beta   90.00
_cell.angle_gamma   90.00
#
_symmetry.space_group_name_H-M   'P 1'
#
loop_
_entity.id
_entity.type
_entity.pdbx_description
1 polymer ?
#
loop_
_entity_poly.entity_id
_entity_poly.type
_entity_poly.pdbx_seq_one_letter_code
_entity_poly.pdbx_strand_id
1 'polypeptide(L)'
;MLKPALLYTQEITRKFTEHLYTTDYFYYCGYPCGNNLPKIEEKDDLYQYAIVDKNDDIVGFLTYRINDYSDTVHDFGLFSFDKGNPILGYDLFRKLEELIKKHHRIEWCVVSTNPVKRHYDKFCKRHNGYIHHWHETTKDEYGNYIDSYTYEIINRGRQQNENP
;
A
#
# COMPACT_ATOMS: atom_id res chain seq x y z
N MET A 1 -7.07 9.48 9.45
CA MET A 1 -8.38 8.85 9.16
C MET A 1 -8.54 8.67 7.65
N LEU A 2 -9.01 7.49 7.21
CA LEU A 2 -9.23 7.21 5.79
C LEU A 2 -10.55 7.81 5.30
N LYS A 3 -10.48 8.56 4.19
CA LYS A 3 -11.63 9.12 3.46
C LYS A 3 -11.55 8.75 1.97
N PRO A 4 -12.66 8.62 1.22
CA PRO A 4 -12.62 8.35 -0.21
C PRO A 4 -11.77 9.38 -0.96
N ALA A 5 -10.83 8.91 -1.79
CA ALA A 5 -9.89 9.79 -2.50
C ALA A 5 -10.59 10.73 -3.50
N LEU A 6 -11.73 10.30 -4.05
CA LEU A 6 -12.54 11.11 -4.97
C LEU A 6 -12.92 12.48 -4.39
N LEU A 7 -13.12 12.58 -3.07
CA LEU A 7 -13.44 13.85 -2.39
C LEU A 7 -12.27 14.83 -2.39
N TYR A 8 -11.05 14.35 -2.63
CA TYR A 8 -9.79 15.08 -2.50
C TYR A 8 -8.94 15.05 -3.78
N THR A 9 -9.55 14.74 -4.93
CA THR A 9 -8.83 14.48 -6.19
C THR A 9 -7.84 15.57 -6.56
N GLN A 10 -8.25 16.85 -6.50
CA GLN A 10 -7.39 17.97 -6.87
C GLN A 10 -6.20 18.12 -5.92
N GLU A 11 -6.44 18.00 -4.63
CA GLU A 11 -5.41 18.15 -3.61
C GLU A 11 -4.42 16.98 -3.63
N ILE A 12 -4.90 15.73 -3.78
CA ILE A 12 -4.04 14.55 -3.94
C ILE A 12 -3.15 14.72 -5.17
N THR A 13 -3.73 15.13 -6.32
CA THR A 13 -2.98 15.36 -7.55
C THR A 13 -1.90 16.43 -7.35
N ARG A 14 -2.22 17.54 -6.70
CA ARG A 14 -1.26 18.61 -6.36
C ARG A 14 -0.10 18.06 -5.51
N LYS A 15 -0.43 17.35 -4.41
CA LYS A 15 0.59 16.77 -3.50
C LYS A 15 1.49 15.76 -4.22
N PHE A 16 0.94 14.89 -5.07
CA PHE A 16 1.76 13.99 -5.88
C PHE A 16 2.65 14.75 -6.86
N THR A 17 2.15 15.83 -7.48
CA THR A 17 2.97 16.67 -8.39
C THR A 17 4.16 17.28 -7.64
N GLU A 18 3.97 17.73 -6.41
CA GLU A 18 5.03 18.28 -5.56
C GLU A 18 6.10 17.23 -5.21
N HIS A 19 5.72 15.93 -5.15
CA HIS A 19 6.63 14.84 -4.80
C HIS A 19 7.19 14.07 -6.01
N LEU A 20 6.75 14.35 -7.23
CA LEU A 20 7.06 13.55 -8.42
C LEU A 20 8.56 13.40 -8.68
N TYR A 21 9.35 14.40 -8.33
CA TYR A 21 10.81 14.41 -8.52
C TYR A 21 11.59 14.20 -7.23
N THR A 22 10.92 13.77 -6.16
CA THR A 22 11.57 13.46 -4.88
C THR A 22 11.92 11.99 -4.78
N THR A 23 12.90 11.66 -3.93
CA THR A 23 13.33 10.29 -3.62
C THR A 23 12.20 9.44 -3.03
N ASP A 24 11.20 10.06 -2.41
CA ASP A 24 10.05 9.38 -1.81
C ASP A 24 9.22 8.62 -2.80
N TYR A 25 9.20 9.06 -4.04
CA TYR A 25 8.46 8.39 -5.10
C TYR A 25 9.00 6.99 -5.41
N PHE A 26 10.29 6.73 -5.18
CA PHE A 26 10.90 5.41 -5.35
C PHE A 26 10.39 4.35 -4.37
N TYR A 27 9.88 4.78 -3.23
CA TYR A 27 9.37 3.84 -2.22
C TYR A 27 7.94 3.38 -2.47
N TYR A 28 7.25 3.99 -3.42
CA TYR A 28 5.87 3.67 -3.71
C TYR A 28 5.76 2.49 -4.67
N CYS A 29 5.78 1.28 -4.13
CA CYS A 29 5.53 0.05 -4.89
C CYS A 29 4.05 -0.05 -5.32
N GLY A 30 3.81 -0.56 -6.53
CA GLY A 30 2.47 -0.74 -7.09
C GLY A 30 2.11 0.34 -8.10
N TYR A 31 2.91 1.38 -8.24
CA TYR A 31 2.79 2.32 -9.33
C TYR A 31 3.88 2.09 -10.37
N PRO A 32 3.56 2.18 -11.66
CA PRO A 32 4.59 2.13 -12.69
C PRO A 32 5.61 3.22 -12.37
N CYS A 33 6.86 2.81 -12.18
CA CYS A 33 8.00 3.72 -12.09
C CYS A 33 8.04 4.54 -13.37
N GLY A 34 7.52 5.73 -13.35
CA GLY A 34 7.42 6.64 -14.49
C GLY A 34 6.74 7.93 -14.05
N ASN A 35 6.81 8.93 -14.88
CA ASN A 35 6.26 10.26 -14.61
C ASN A 35 4.72 10.32 -14.60
N ASN A 36 4.06 9.23 -14.26
CA ASN A 36 2.61 9.14 -14.24
C ASN A 36 2.08 9.40 -12.83
N LEU A 37 1.30 10.46 -12.70
CA LEU A 37 0.54 10.70 -11.48
C LEU A 37 -0.51 9.60 -11.29
N PRO A 38 -0.81 9.21 -10.03
CA PRO A 38 -1.90 8.30 -9.76
C PRO A 38 -3.21 8.89 -10.27
N LYS A 39 -3.95 8.10 -11.04
CA LYS A 39 -5.27 8.48 -11.49
C LYS A 39 -6.28 8.17 -10.38
N ILE A 40 -6.98 9.21 -9.92
CA ILE A 40 -8.07 9.04 -8.97
C ILE A 40 -9.33 8.79 -9.77
N GLU A 41 -9.88 7.58 -9.66
CA GLU A 41 -11.03 7.15 -10.46
C GLU A 41 -11.88 6.14 -9.68
N GLU A 42 -13.14 6.06 -10.03
CA GLU A 42 -14.05 5.03 -9.52
C GLU A 42 -14.01 3.82 -10.44
N LYS A 43 -13.64 2.67 -9.86
CA LYS A 43 -13.65 1.35 -10.51
C LYS A 43 -14.04 0.29 -9.49
N ASP A 44 -14.71 -0.75 -9.91
CA ASP A 44 -15.25 -1.81 -9.05
C ASP A 44 -14.14 -2.55 -8.27
N ASP A 45 -12.96 -2.71 -8.89
CA ASP A 45 -11.81 -3.42 -8.31
C ASP A 45 -10.80 -2.52 -7.57
N LEU A 46 -10.94 -1.19 -7.67
CA LEU A 46 -9.94 -0.21 -7.21
C LEU A 46 -10.46 0.60 -6.02
N TYR A 47 -9.72 0.54 -4.93
CA TYR A 47 -10.02 1.26 -3.69
C TYR A 47 -8.93 2.31 -3.42
N GLN A 48 -9.34 3.57 -3.34
CA GLN A 48 -8.44 4.71 -3.16
C GLN A 48 -8.91 5.60 -2.01
N TYR A 49 -7.98 5.95 -1.12
CA TYR A 49 -8.26 6.74 0.08
C TYR A 49 -7.25 7.87 0.26
N ALA A 50 -7.75 9.05 0.63
CA ALA A 50 -6.96 10.08 1.29
C ALA A 50 -6.79 9.69 2.76
N ILE A 51 -5.59 9.83 3.30
CA ILE A 51 -5.35 9.78 4.73
C ILE A 51 -5.30 11.22 5.21
N VAL A 52 -6.26 11.59 6.05
CA VAL A 52 -6.35 12.94 6.56
C VAL A 52 -6.07 12.99 8.07
N ASP A 53 -5.50 14.09 8.51
CA ASP A 53 -5.26 14.39 9.92
C ASP A 53 -6.53 14.94 10.62
N LYS A 54 -6.37 15.48 11.83
CA LYS A 54 -7.46 16.06 12.61
C LYS A 54 -7.99 17.41 12.06
N ASN A 55 -7.19 18.09 11.23
CA ASN A 55 -7.53 19.35 10.60
C ASN A 55 -8.13 19.15 9.19
N ASP A 56 -8.30 17.91 8.77
CA ASP A 56 -8.68 17.50 7.42
C ASP A 56 -7.59 17.72 6.35
N ASP A 57 -6.34 17.95 6.77
CA ASP A 57 -5.21 18.05 5.86
C ASP A 57 -4.78 16.66 5.38
N ILE A 58 -4.53 16.51 4.07
CA ILE A 58 -4.08 15.24 3.50
C ILE A 58 -2.62 15.00 3.87
N VAL A 59 -2.36 13.92 4.58
CA VAL A 59 -1.03 13.48 5.00
C VAL A 59 -0.53 12.24 4.27
N GLY A 60 -1.42 11.53 3.54
CA GLY A 60 -1.05 10.36 2.75
C GLY A 60 -2.15 9.92 1.79
N PHE A 61 -1.78 8.96 0.95
CA PHE A 61 -2.66 8.30 -0.01
C PHE A 61 -2.49 6.79 0.09
N LEU A 62 -3.60 6.06 0.21
CA LEU A 62 -3.62 4.60 0.29
C LEU A 62 -4.46 4.04 -0.85
N THR A 63 -3.95 2.99 -1.50
CA THR A 63 -4.66 2.30 -2.56
C THR A 63 -4.48 0.80 -2.49
N TYR A 64 -5.45 0.05 -3.00
CA TYR A 64 -5.35 -1.39 -3.24
C TYR A 64 -6.40 -1.81 -4.27
N ARG A 65 -6.23 -3.02 -4.79
CA ARG A 65 -7.20 -3.68 -5.67
C ARG A 65 -7.73 -4.95 -5.04
N ILE A 66 -8.93 -5.36 -5.44
CA ILE A 66 -9.52 -6.64 -5.07
C ILE A 66 -9.82 -7.41 -6.35
N ASN A 67 -9.32 -8.64 -6.40
CA ASN A 67 -9.76 -9.60 -7.39
C ASN A 67 -10.83 -10.48 -6.75
N ASP A 68 -12.10 -10.23 -7.09
CA ASP A 68 -13.26 -10.94 -6.50
C ASP A 68 -13.26 -12.43 -6.82
N TYR A 69 -12.75 -12.83 -8.00
CA TYR A 69 -12.70 -14.23 -8.41
C TYR A 69 -11.79 -15.07 -7.51
N SER A 70 -10.65 -14.52 -7.10
CA SER A 70 -9.69 -15.21 -6.22
C SER A 70 -9.77 -14.75 -4.77
N ASP A 71 -10.67 -13.84 -4.44
CA ASP A 71 -10.78 -13.16 -3.12
C ASP A 71 -9.42 -12.67 -2.62
N THR A 72 -8.69 -12.01 -3.54
CA THR A 72 -7.33 -11.54 -3.30
C THR A 72 -7.24 -10.03 -3.32
N VAL A 73 -6.66 -9.45 -2.27
CA VAL A 73 -6.24 -8.04 -2.23
C VAL A 73 -4.81 -7.95 -2.74
N HIS A 74 -4.58 -7.10 -3.73
CA HIS A 74 -3.26 -6.88 -4.33
C HIS A 74 -3.01 -5.38 -4.60
N ASP A 75 -1.82 -5.04 -5.07
CA ASP A 75 -1.40 -3.65 -5.34
C ASP A 75 -1.62 -2.72 -4.12
N PHE A 76 -1.55 -3.29 -2.91
CA PHE A 76 -1.71 -2.50 -1.70
C PHE A 76 -0.48 -1.62 -1.48
N GLY A 77 -0.72 -0.32 -1.41
CA GLY A 77 0.34 0.67 -1.23
C GLY A 77 -0.13 1.90 -0.47
N LEU A 78 0.82 2.54 0.23
CA LEU A 78 0.63 3.81 0.90
C LEU A 78 1.74 4.78 0.49
N PHE A 79 1.36 5.97 0.05
CA PHE A 79 2.26 7.08 -0.17
C PHE A 79 2.13 8.10 0.96
N SER A 80 3.26 8.53 1.54
CA SER A 80 3.32 9.53 2.61
C SER A 80 3.60 10.91 2.03
N PHE A 81 2.74 11.88 2.29
CA PHE A 81 2.99 13.29 2.03
C PHE A 81 3.57 14.02 3.26
N ASP A 82 3.54 13.36 4.42
CA ASP A 82 4.06 13.90 5.68
C ASP A 82 4.87 12.84 6.42
N LYS A 83 6.20 12.85 6.18
CA LYS A 83 7.13 11.86 6.74
C LYS A 83 7.12 11.89 8.27
N GLY A 84 7.04 10.70 8.86
CA GLY A 84 7.07 10.53 10.31
C GLY A 84 5.73 10.75 10.99
N ASN A 85 4.67 11.08 10.26
CA ASN A 85 3.33 11.23 10.83
C ASN A 85 2.80 9.85 11.31
N PRO A 86 2.55 9.67 12.62
CA PRO A 86 2.14 8.39 13.18
C PRO A 86 0.76 7.91 12.70
N ILE A 87 -0.10 8.83 12.23
CA ILE A 87 -1.42 8.50 11.68
C ILE A 87 -1.29 7.57 10.47
N LEU A 88 -0.26 7.77 9.64
CA LEU A 88 -0.01 6.95 8.45
C LEU A 88 0.20 5.48 8.82
N GLY A 89 1.09 5.22 9.77
CA GLY A 89 1.35 3.86 10.24
C GLY A 89 0.12 3.22 10.90
N TYR A 90 -0.59 3.99 11.69
CA TYR A 90 -1.82 3.51 12.34
C TYR A 90 -2.89 3.12 11.31
N ASP A 91 -3.22 4.01 10.37
CA ASP A 91 -4.26 3.76 9.36
C ASP A 91 -3.84 2.65 8.37
N LEU A 92 -2.55 2.56 8.02
CA LEU A 92 -1.98 1.50 7.21
C LEU A 92 -2.24 0.11 7.81
N PHE A 93 -1.77 -0.12 9.04
CA PHE A 93 -1.87 -1.43 9.67
C PHE A 93 -3.29 -1.76 10.10
N ARG A 94 -4.09 -0.76 10.48
CA ARG A 94 -5.52 -0.96 10.74
C ARG A 94 -6.26 -1.41 9.47
N LYS A 95 -5.94 -0.83 8.30
CA LYS A 95 -6.55 -1.25 7.04
C LYS A 95 -6.11 -2.66 6.65
N LEU A 96 -4.83 -3.01 6.80
CA LEU A 96 -4.34 -4.38 6.57
C LEU A 96 -5.06 -5.40 7.48
N GLU A 97 -5.22 -5.11 8.78
CA GLU A 97 -5.98 -5.98 9.71
C GLU A 97 -7.44 -6.16 9.28
N GLU A 98 -8.09 -5.09 8.80
CA GLU A 98 -9.45 -5.15 8.26
C GLU A 98 -9.52 -6.07 7.05
N LEU A 99 -8.59 -5.91 6.10
CA LEU A 99 -8.56 -6.67 4.86
C LEU A 99 -8.26 -8.15 5.10
N ILE A 100 -7.32 -8.49 6.00
CA ILE A 100 -7.02 -9.88 6.39
C ILE A 100 -8.28 -10.60 6.90
N LYS A 101 -9.14 -9.91 7.63
CA LYS A 101 -10.38 -10.50 8.15
C LYS A 101 -11.44 -10.71 7.06
N LYS A 102 -11.41 -9.90 6.00
CA LYS A 102 -12.44 -9.88 4.94
C LYS A 102 -12.09 -10.74 3.74
N HIS A 103 -10.81 -10.89 3.43
CA HIS A 103 -10.36 -11.54 2.21
C HIS A 103 -9.54 -12.78 2.48
N HIS A 104 -9.57 -13.72 1.51
CA HIS A 104 -8.82 -14.98 1.61
C HIS A 104 -7.31 -14.74 1.54
N ARG A 105 -6.86 -13.85 0.64
CA ARG A 105 -5.44 -13.59 0.41
C ARG A 105 -5.17 -12.09 0.34
N ILE A 106 -4.05 -11.67 0.91
CA ILE A 106 -3.55 -10.31 0.79
C ILE A 106 -2.08 -10.34 0.41
N GLU A 107 -1.72 -9.54 -0.57
CA GLU A 107 -0.32 -9.37 -0.98
C GLU A 107 0.04 -7.89 -1.20
N TRP A 108 1.27 -7.55 -0.88
CA TRP A 108 1.84 -6.24 -1.13
C TRP A 108 3.36 -6.34 -1.26
N CYS A 109 3.99 -5.33 -1.85
CA CYS A 109 5.42 -5.32 -2.03
C CYS A 109 6.10 -4.09 -1.42
N VAL A 110 7.41 -4.20 -1.24
CA VAL A 110 8.26 -3.10 -0.77
C VAL A 110 9.69 -3.29 -1.27
N VAL A 111 10.37 -2.19 -1.58
CA VAL A 111 11.81 -2.23 -1.87
C VAL A 111 12.63 -2.29 -0.58
N SER A 112 13.82 -2.89 -0.66
CA SER A 112 14.67 -3.15 0.51
C SER A 112 15.06 -1.90 1.31
N THR A 113 15.20 -0.78 0.63
CA THR A 113 15.59 0.51 1.21
C THR A 113 14.46 1.28 1.88
N ASN A 114 13.19 0.83 1.69
CA ASN A 114 12.04 1.52 2.30
C ASN A 114 12.02 1.33 3.82
N PRO A 115 12.02 2.41 4.62
CA PRO A 115 12.02 2.33 6.10
C PRO A 115 10.85 1.54 6.70
N VAL A 116 9.71 1.44 5.98
CA VAL A 116 8.54 0.71 6.45
C VAL A 116 8.75 -0.81 6.45
N LYS A 117 9.72 -1.32 5.68
CA LYS A 117 10.00 -2.76 5.53
C LYS A 117 10.05 -3.50 6.86
N ARG A 118 10.80 -2.97 7.84
CA ARG A 118 10.91 -3.59 9.18
C ARG A 118 9.57 -3.77 9.89
N HIS A 119 8.61 -2.90 9.62
CA HIS A 119 7.26 -2.98 10.20
C HIS A 119 6.41 -4.00 9.45
N TYR A 120 6.54 -4.08 8.14
CA TYR A 120 5.91 -5.12 7.33
C TYR A 120 6.43 -6.52 7.68
N ASP A 121 7.75 -6.68 7.89
CA ASP A 121 8.34 -7.95 8.34
C ASP A 121 7.69 -8.44 9.65
N LYS A 122 7.56 -7.55 10.64
CA LYS A 122 6.94 -7.86 11.92
C LYS A 122 5.45 -8.18 11.78
N PHE A 123 4.76 -7.39 10.97
CA PHE A 123 3.34 -7.56 10.72
C PHE A 123 3.06 -8.90 10.04
N CYS A 124 3.74 -9.20 8.95
CA CYS A 124 3.60 -10.44 8.20
C CYS A 124 3.88 -11.67 9.07
N LYS A 125 4.99 -11.66 9.84
CA LYS A 125 5.33 -12.74 10.79
C LYS A 125 4.26 -12.94 11.86
N ARG A 126 3.69 -11.87 12.41
CA ARG A 126 2.61 -11.95 13.40
C ARG A 126 1.36 -12.67 12.87
N HIS A 127 1.10 -12.53 11.56
CA HIS A 127 -0.02 -13.17 10.89
C HIS A 127 0.34 -14.51 10.22
N ASN A 128 1.50 -15.10 10.54
CA ASN A 128 2.01 -16.33 9.93
C ASN A 128 2.06 -16.26 8.38
N GLY A 129 2.33 -15.08 7.85
CA GLY A 129 2.46 -14.83 6.42
C GLY A 129 3.81 -15.23 5.86
N TYR A 130 3.91 -15.17 4.54
CA TYR A 130 5.11 -15.48 3.78
C TYR A 130 5.78 -14.19 3.33
N ILE A 131 7.13 -14.23 3.28
CA ILE A 131 7.96 -13.11 2.81
C ILE A 131 8.82 -13.67 1.67
N HIS A 132 8.52 -13.22 0.46
CA HIS A 132 9.27 -13.59 -0.75
C HIS A 132 10.30 -12.50 -1.01
N HIS A 133 11.55 -12.91 -1.18
CA HIS A 133 12.69 -12.03 -1.45
C HIS A 133 13.09 -12.13 -2.93
N TRP A 134 13.16 -10.99 -3.59
CA TRP A 134 13.53 -10.86 -4.99
C TRP A 134 14.79 -10.02 -5.11
N HIS A 135 15.85 -10.60 -5.67
CA HIS A 135 17.14 -9.94 -5.79
C HIS A 135 17.17 -8.96 -6.96
N GLU A 136 17.75 -7.80 -6.75
CA GLU A 136 18.12 -6.82 -7.78
C GLU A 136 16.99 -6.45 -8.77
N THR A 137 15.76 -6.31 -8.25
CA THR A 137 14.56 -6.12 -9.09
C THR A 137 14.37 -4.72 -9.62
N THR A 138 14.99 -3.73 -8.99
CA THR A 138 14.85 -2.32 -9.37
C THR A 138 16.14 -1.55 -9.08
N LYS A 139 16.19 -0.29 -9.48
CA LYS A 139 17.30 0.60 -9.17
C LYS A 139 16.86 1.71 -8.23
N ASP A 140 17.78 2.12 -7.36
CA ASP A 140 17.61 3.32 -6.56
C ASP A 140 17.87 4.61 -7.40
N GLU A 141 17.75 5.76 -6.78
CA GLU A 141 17.99 7.08 -7.39
C GLU A 141 19.43 7.28 -7.88
N TYR A 142 20.39 6.49 -7.36
CA TYR A 142 21.81 6.52 -7.75
C TYR A 142 22.14 5.48 -8.82
N GLY A 143 21.16 4.67 -9.25
CA GLY A 143 21.33 3.63 -10.26
C GLY A 143 21.83 2.29 -9.73
N ASN A 144 21.95 2.13 -8.39
CA ASN A 144 22.34 0.86 -7.77
C ASN A 144 21.15 -0.10 -7.77
N TYR A 145 21.41 -1.38 -8.07
CA TYR A 145 20.38 -2.40 -7.94
C TYR A 145 20.01 -2.64 -6.48
N ILE A 146 18.71 -2.71 -6.23
CA ILE A 146 18.15 -3.00 -4.91
C ILE A 146 17.12 -4.13 -4.98
N ASP A 147 16.98 -4.85 -3.88
CA ASP A 147 16.05 -5.95 -3.72
C ASP A 147 14.63 -5.46 -3.47
N SER A 148 13.66 -6.31 -3.77
CA SER A 148 12.28 -6.13 -3.35
C SER A 148 11.76 -7.33 -2.55
N TYR A 149 10.69 -7.11 -1.81
CA TYR A 149 10.03 -8.13 -0.99
C TYR A 149 8.55 -8.11 -1.30
N THR A 150 7.97 -9.29 -1.50
CA THR A 150 6.52 -9.46 -1.55
C THR A 150 6.07 -10.16 -0.28
N TYR A 151 5.10 -9.59 0.39
CA TYR A 151 4.44 -10.15 1.56
C TYR A 151 3.14 -10.78 1.15
N GLU A 152 2.84 -11.92 1.74
CA GLU A 152 1.63 -12.68 1.48
C GLU A 152 1.05 -13.19 2.79
N ILE A 153 -0.25 -12.93 3.01
CA ILE A 153 -1.00 -13.49 4.14
C ILE A 153 -2.21 -14.22 3.59
N ILE A 154 -2.38 -15.49 3.97
CA ILE A 154 -3.49 -16.34 3.58
C ILE A 154 -4.39 -16.60 4.80
N ASN A 155 -5.63 -16.16 4.74
CA ASN A 155 -6.64 -16.40 5.76
C ASN A 155 -7.32 -17.77 5.51
N ARG A 156 -6.76 -18.83 6.11
CA ARG A 156 -7.29 -20.20 5.95
C ARG A 156 -8.54 -20.48 6.78
N GLY A 157 -8.86 -19.62 7.76
CA GLY A 157 -10.06 -19.81 8.63
C GLY A 157 -11.38 -19.57 7.90
N ARG A 158 -11.38 -18.89 6.75
CA ARG A 158 -12.58 -18.58 6.00
C ARG A 158 -13.15 -19.78 5.24
N GLN A 159 -12.30 -20.69 4.76
CA GLN A 159 -12.73 -21.91 4.03
C GLN A 159 -13.52 -22.91 4.89
N GLN A 160 -13.43 -22.83 6.23
CA GLN A 160 -14.14 -23.74 7.12
C GLN A 160 -15.60 -23.31 7.40
N ASN A 161 -15.97 -22.08 7.10
CA ASN A 161 -17.30 -21.54 7.40
C ASN A 161 -18.24 -21.47 6.17
N GLU A 162 -17.77 -21.80 4.98
CA GLU A 162 -18.56 -21.74 3.72
C GLU A 162 -18.98 -23.11 3.20
N ASN A 163 -18.66 -24.20 3.89
CA ASN A 163 -19.26 -25.53 3.62
C ASN A 163 -20.46 -25.75 4.54
N PRO A 164 -21.71 -25.75 4.01
CA PRO A 164 -22.91 -26.10 4.78
C PRO A 164 -22.94 -27.58 5.15
#